data_2d53c81466db04a22bd117fb44b50d34
#
_entry.id   2d53c81466db04a22bd117fb44b50d34
#
_cell.length_a   1.000
_cell.length_b   1.000
_cell.length_c   1.000
_cell.angle_alpha   90.00
_cell.angle_beta   90.00
_cell.angle_gamma   90.00
#
_symmetry.space_group_name_H-M   'P 1'
#
loop_
_entity.id
_entity.type
_entity.pdbx_description
1 polymer ?
#
loop_
_entity_poly.entity_id
_entity_poly.type
_entity_poly.pdbx_seq_one_letter_code
_entity_poly.pdbx_strand_id
1 'polypeptide(L)'
;MSVYEYADYSFTEVEAVATFHKMTGVDLDIMNYPRGKFLYRQEICSFDNSFVCSSSSLTERNYGLKNELDGFLVTCPQTGSLTWKTISSTYKANPSTLAIYDQREVLTTTFSEGIRSKTLLIDNSEILKYLTLILGHEPKARIRFHNSKVETWEIQHFINLISMFLTYVRNSKISPKSVADSLMESLVGFLLHNVSNSYTSIITETEKYQKTTPYDIKHAAEFMESNTNPDLTIGDVATFAGISVRSLQVGFKRYKNMTLNRPWFP
;
A
#
# COMPACT_ATOMS: atom_id res chain seq x y z
N MET A 1 15.84 -8.45 5.66
CA MET A 1 14.64 -8.94 6.38
C MET A 1 14.13 -7.81 7.23
N SER A 2 12.94 -7.26 6.93
CA SER A 2 12.37 -6.17 7.71
C SER A 2 12.15 -6.59 9.16
N VAL A 3 12.60 -5.76 10.09
CA VAL A 3 12.33 -5.95 11.52
C VAL A 3 11.22 -4.97 11.87
N TYR A 4 10.13 -5.46 12.48
CA TYR A 4 9.03 -4.63 12.95
C TYR A 4 9.36 -4.09 14.35
N GLU A 5 9.54 -2.78 14.47
CA GLU A 5 9.85 -2.12 15.73
C GLU A 5 8.64 -1.33 16.22
N TYR A 6 8.00 -1.84 17.29
CA TYR A 6 6.85 -1.19 17.90
C TYR A 6 7.25 -0.28 19.05
N ALA A 7 6.62 0.89 19.11
CA ALA A 7 6.78 1.85 20.19
C ALA A 7 5.48 2.64 20.46
N ASP A 8 5.31 3.09 21.69
CA ASP A 8 4.22 3.98 22.13
C ASP A 8 4.83 5.15 22.92
N TYR A 9 4.64 6.36 22.40
CA TYR A 9 5.26 7.57 22.93
C TYR A 9 4.26 8.67 23.24
N SER A 10 4.60 9.45 24.27
CA SER A 10 3.96 10.73 24.58
C SER A 10 5.02 11.83 24.64
N PHE A 11 4.85 12.88 23.86
CA PHE A 11 5.76 14.00 23.77
C PHE A 11 5.09 15.26 24.28
N THR A 12 5.80 16.02 25.11
CA THR A 12 5.38 17.34 25.64
C THR A 12 6.16 18.48 25.02
N GLU A 13 7.14 18.15 24.15
CA GLU A 13 8.01 19.09 23.45
C GLU A 13 8.05 18.75 21.96
N VAL A 14 8.01 19.76 21.11
CA VAL A 14 7.98 19.61 19.65
C VAL A 14 9.30 19.07 19.12
N GLU A 15 10.41 19.50 19.69
CA GLU A 15 11.77 19.07 19.33
C GLU A 15 11.96 17.57 19.58
N ALA A 16 11.36 17.04 20.64
CA ALA A 16 11.40 15.60 20.93
C ALA A 16 10.67 14.79 19.83
N VAL A 17 9.57 15.31 19.28
CA VAL A 17 8.88 14.70 18.13
C VAL A 17 9.77 14.69 16.89
N ALA A 18 10.42 15.81 16.56
CA ALA A 18 11.32 15.90 15.41
C ALA A 18 12.52 14.96 15.55
N THR A 19 13.12 14.92 16.75
CA THR A 19 14.25 14.01 17.05
C THR A 19 13.84 12.56 16.88
N PHE A 20 12.67 12.17 17.39
CA PHE A 20 12.14 10.82 17.24
C PHE A 20 11.91 10.45 15.76
N HIS A 21 11.22 11.31 15.00
CA HIS A 21 10.96 11.04 13.58
C HIS A 21 12.26 10.96 12.77
N LYS A 22 13.28 11.76 13.11
CA LYS A 22 14.59 11.66 12.47
C LYS A 22 15.23 10.28 12.68
N MET A 23 15.06 9.66 13.84
CA MET A 23 15.56 8.30 14.12
C MET A 23 14.81 7.24 13.30
N THR A 24 13.57 7.52 12.88
CA THR A 24 12.77 6.65 12.00
C THR A 24 12.93 6.98 10.50
N GLY A 25 13.93 7.78 10.14
CA GLY A 25 14.21 8.14 8.75
C GLY A 25 13.44 9.36 8.21
N VAL A 26 12.60 10.01 9.03
CA VAL A 26 11.79 11.16 8.63
C VAL A 26 12.31 12.43 9.29
N ASP A 27 13.14 13.21 8.58
CA ASP A 27 13.69 14.46 9.12
C ASP A 27 12.69 15.61 8.94
N LEU A 28 11.98 15.96 10.02
CA LEU A 28 10.95 16.99 10.02
C LEU A 28 11.55 18.39 10.14
N ASP A 29 11.06 19.30 9.29
CA ASP A 29 11.26 20.73 9.44
C ASP A 29 10.04 21.35 10.14
N ILE A 30 10.22 21.76 11.40
CA ILE A 30 9.13 22.33 12.19
C ILE A 30 8.90 23.78 11.76
N MET A 31 7.77 24.03 11.08
CA MET A 31 7.44 25.35 10.55
C MET A 31 6.86 26.30 11.60
N ASN A 32 6.12 25.76 12.58
CA ASN A 32 5.49 26.54 13.64
C ASN A 32 5.62 25.83 14.98
N TYR A 33 6.01 26.61 16.01
CA TYR A 33 5.99 26.17 17.40
C TYR A 33 4.62 26.49 18.01
N PRO A 34 3.91 25.49 18.57
CA PRO A 34 2.62 25.73 19.17
C PRO A 34 2.73 26.65 20.39
N ARG A 35 1.78 27.58 20.52
CA ARG A 35 1.65 28.40 21.74
C ARG A 35 0.83 27.64 22.76
N GLY A 36 1.36 27.42 23.97
CA GLY A 36 0.68 26.73 25.04
C GLY A 36 1.13 25.30 25.27
N LYS A 37 0.28 24.51 25.96
CA LYS A 37 0.63 23.13 26.34
C LYS A 37 0.65 22.22 25.11
N PHE A 38 1.84 21.75 24.74
CA PHE A 38 2.01 20.74 23.70
C PHE A 38 1.79 19.34 24.28
N LEU A 39 1.02 18.51 23.59
CA LEU A 39 0.91 17.07 23.84
C LEU A 39 0.68 16.35 22.52
N TYR A 40 1.61 15.50 22.18
CA TYR A 40 1.51 14.60 21.04
C TYR A 40 1.70 13.15 21.50
N ARG A 41 0.76 12.28 21.13
CA ARG A 41 0.85 10.84 21.38
C ARG A 41 0.93 10.10 20.07
N GLN A 42 1.77 9.08 20.03
CA GLN A 42 1.97 8.25 18.85
C GLN A 42 2.25 6.81 19.24
N GLU A 43 1.39 5.92 18.79
CA GLU A 43 1.64 4.50 18.72
C GLU A 43 2.11 4.19 17.31
N ILE A 44 3.29 3.61 17.14
CA ILE A 44 3.95 3.42 15.85
C ILE A 44 4.61 2.05 15.76
N CYS A 45 4.57 1.46 14.58
CA CYS A 45 5.41 0.34 14.19
C CYS A 45 6.19 0.71 12.94
N SER A 46 7.52 0.77 13.05
CA SER A 46 8.45 1.07 11.96
C SER A 46 9.02 -0.23 11.37
N PHE A 47 9.27 -0.23 10.07
CA PHE A 47 9.91 -1.34 9.34
C PHE A 47 10.52 -0.79 8.05
N ASP A 48 11.77 -1.12 7.80
CA ASP A 48 12.56 -0.55 6.70
C ASP A 48 12.38 0.99 6.62
N ASN A 49 11.94 1.55 5.48
CA ASN A 49 11.64 2.99 5.32
C ASN A 49 10.13 3.29 5.43
N SER A 50 9.38 2.42 6.09
CA SER A 50 7.93 2.50 6.21
C SER A 50 7.49 2.51 7.66
N PHE A 51 6.28 3.00 7.94
CA PHE A 51 5.66 2.84 9.26
C PHE A 51 4.14 2.84 9.19
N VAL A 52 3.56 2.21 10.19
CA VAL A 52 2.12 2.29 10.51
C VAL A 52 1.98 2.98 11.86
N CYS A 53 1.13 4.00 11.96
CA CYS A 53 0.92 4.66 13.24
C CYS A 53 -0.52 5.10 13.51
N SER A 54 -0.80 5.28 14.80
CA SER A 54 -1.96 5.97 15.35
C SER A 54 -1.48 7.15 16.15
N SER A 55 -1.92 8.36 15.82
CA SER A 55 -1.44 9.56 16.50
C SER A 55 -2.56 10.50 16.92
N SER A 56 -2.28 11.32 17.94
CA SER A 56 -3.14 12.41 18.38
C SER A 56 -2.31 13.61 18.81
N SER A 57 -2.84 14.82 18.57
CA SER A 57 -2.21 16.06 19.01
C SER A 57 -3.23 17.02 19.58
N LEU A 58 -2.93 17.64 20.71
CA LEU A 58 -3.75 18.71 21.28
C LEU A 58 -3.60 20.03 20.54
N THR A 59 -2.44 20.28 19.92
CA THR A 59 -2.11 21.53 19.25
C THR A 59 -1.94 21.32 17.76
N GLU A 60 -2.14 22.36 16.97
CA GLU A 60 -1.81 22.39 15.57
C GLU A 60 -0.30 22.12 15.38
N ARG A 61 0.03 21.39 14.34
CA ARG A 61 1.42 21.08 13.93
C ARG A 61 1.58 21.33 12.45
N ASN A 62 2.67 22.01 12.08
CA ASN A 62 3.02 22.29 10.70
C ASN A 62 4.46 21.84 10.43
N TYR A 63 4.62 20.90 9.50
CA TYR A 63 5.90 20.31 9.15
C TYR A 63 6.20 20.44 7.66
N GLY A 64 7.48 20.69 7.34
CA GLY A 64 8.10 20.33 6.07
C GLY A 64 8.97 19.08 6.25
N LEU A 65 9.57 18.62 5.17
CA LEU A 65 10.60 17.58 5.18
C LEU A 65 11.95 18.19 4.85
N LYS A 66 12.99 17.79 5.60
CA LYS A 66 14.39 18.15 5.34
C LYS A 66 15.09 17.12 4.46
N ASN A 67 14.59 15.91 4.42
CA ASN A 67 15.10 14.83 3.56
C ASN A 67 14.05 14.41 2.53
N GLU A 68 14.51 13.90 1.40
CA GLU A 68 13.64 13.29 0.41
C GLU A 68 13.16 11.92 0.91
N LEU A 69 11.85 11.70 0.85
CA LEU A 69 11.22 10.41 1.13
C LEU A 69 10.62 9.88 -0.16
N ASP A 70 11.12 8.73 -0.62
CA ASP A 70 10.56 8.04 -1.78
C ASP A 70 9.41 7.11 -1.39
N GLY A 71 8.29 7.70 -1.00
CA GLY A 71 7.14 6.95 -0.53
C GLY A 71 5.83 7.73 -0.59
N PHE A 72 4.79 7.06 -0.13
CA PHE A 72 3.43 7.62 -0.07
C PHE A 72 2.97 7.68 1.38
N LEU A 73 2.45 8.84 1.79
CA LEU A 73 1.76 8.95 3.07
C LEU A 73 0.25 8.79 2.84
N VAL A 74 -0.32 7.84 3.55
CA VAL A 74 -1.77 7.56 3.57
C VAL A 74 -2.27 7.89 4.95
N THR A 75 -3.13 8.89 5.08
CA THR A 75 -3.63 9.35 6.39
C THR A 75 -5.15 9.45 6.38
N CYS A 76 -5.75 8.88 7.41
CA CYS A 76 -7.17 9.01 7.68
C CYS A 76 -7.36 9.78 9.00
N PRO A 77 -7.77 11.07 8.98
CA PRO A 77 -8.19 11.78 10.16
C PRO A 77 -9.44 11.12 10.76
N GLN A 78 -9.44 10.86 12.07
CA GLN A 78 -10.63 10.41 12.81
C GLN A 78 -11.34 11.59 13.51
N THR A 79 -10.55 12.62 13.86
CA THR A 79 -11.02 13.92 14.32
C THR A 79 -10.11 15.00 13.76
N GLY A 80 -10.59 16.24 13.66
CA GLY A 80 -9.80 17.35 13.12
C GLY A 80 -9.61 17.27 11.61
N SER A 81 -8.58 17.91 11.10
CA SER A 81 -8.26 17.94 9.67
C SER A 81 -6.75 17.98 9.42
N LEU A 82 -6.40 17.55 8.21
CA LEU A 82 -5.05 17.58 7.67
C LEU A 82 -5.06 18.42 6.39
N THR A 83 -4.08 19.30 6.24
CA THR A 83 -3.86 20.07 5.01
C THR A 83 -2.45 19.85 4.53
N TRP A 84 -2.26 19.54 3.24
CA TRP A 84 -0.92 19.47 2.65
C TRP A 84 -0.83 20.35 1.41
N LYS A 85 0.35 20.92 1.23
CA LYS A 85 0.68 21.81 0.12
C LYS A 85 1.73 21.16 -0.77
N THR A 86 1.49 21.23 -2.07
CA THR A 86 2.46 20.94 -3.12
C THR A 86 2.85 22.24 -3.84
N ILE A 87 3.73 22.16 -4.81
CA ILE A 87 4.09 23.33 -5.63
C ILE A 87 2.85 23.92 -6.33
N SER A 88 1.92 23.07 -6.77
CA SER A 88 0.80 23.50 -7.63
C SER A 88 -0.54 23.61 -6.90
N SER A 89 -0.70 23.00 -5.73
CA SER A 89 -2.03 22.83 -5.13
C SER A 89 -1.98 22.73 -3.61
N THR A 90 -3.12 23.01 -2.98
CA THR A 90 -3.36 22.76 -1.56
C THR A 90 -4.56 21.81 -1.42
N TYR A 91 -4.40 20.78 -0.65
CA TYR A 91 -5.41 19.75 -0.40
C TYR A 91 -5.77 19.70 1.07
N LYS A 92 -6.99 19.28 1.38
CA LYS A 92 -7.48 19.13 2.74
C LYS A 92 -8.20 17.79 2.91
N ALA A 93 -7.89 17.11 3.99
CA ALA A 93 -8.59 15.90 4.44
C ALA A 93 -9.24 16.12 5.80
N ASN A 94 -10.37 15.45 6.01
CA ASN A 94 -11.17 15.43 7.23
C ASN A 94 -11.60 13.97 7.52
N PRO A 95 -12.39 13.68 8.58
CA PRO A 95 -12.79 12.31 8.90
C PRO A 95 -13.54 11.54 7.81
N SER A 96 -14.00 12.24 6.76
CA SER A 96 -14.68 11.63 5.59
C SER A 96 -13.73 11.47 4.40
N THR A 97 -12.42 11.55 4.62
CA THR A 97 -11.41 11.55 3.53
C THR A 97 -10.26 10.63 3.88
N LEU A 98 -9.84 9.81 2.92
CA LEU A 98 -8.56 9.13 2.94
C LEU A 98 -7.57 9.98 2.13
N ALA A 99 -6.61 10.63 2.80
CA ALA A 99 -5.58 11.42 2.14
C ALA A 99 -4.45 10.51 1.68
N ILE A 100 -4.10 10.54 0.40
CA ILE A 100 -2.93 9.86 -0.14
C ILE A 100 -2.11 10.86 -0.93
N TYR A 101 -0.82 10.96 -0.62
CA TYR A 101 0.08 11.85 -1.34
C TYR A 101 1.51 11.31 -1.42
N ASP A 102 2.13 11.56 -2.57
CA ASP A 102 3.54 11.28 -2.81
C ASP A 102 4.39 12.25 -1.98
N GLN A 103 5.25 11.74 -1.11
CA GLN A 103 6.09 12.56 -0.24
C GLN A 103 7.05 13.46 -1.00
N ARG A 104 7.45 13.09 -2.21
CA ARG A 104 8.32 13.90 -3.08
C ARG A 104 7.66 15.19 -3.60
N GLU A 105 6.33 15.25 -3.59
CA GLU A 105 5.56 16.40 -4.08
C GLU A 105 5.17 17.37 -2.96
N VAL A 106 5.27 16.95 -1.68
CA VAL A 106 4.76 17.71 -0.54
C VAL A 106 5.81 18.69 -0.03
N LEU A 107 5.42 19.96 0.06
CA LEU A 107 6.22 21.02 0.66
C LEU A 107 5.97 21.14 2.17
N THR A 108 4.69 21.13 2.57
CA THR A 108 4.30 21.26 3.97
C THR A 108 3.04 20.45 4.26
N THR A 109 2.94 19.99 5.50
CA THR A 109 1.76 19.32 6.04
C THR A 109 1.36 19.97 7.35
N THR A 110 0.09 20.38 7.46
CA THR A 110 -0.50 20.96 8.66
C THR A 110 -1.55 20.02 9.24
N PHE A 111 -1.39 19.65 10.49
CA PHE A 111 -2.36 18.88 11.27
C PHE A 111 -3.08 19.84 12.22
N SER A 112 -4.41 19.89 12.16
CA SER A 112 -5.20 20.80 13.01
C SER A 112 -5.10 20.45 14.49
N GLU A 113 -5.46 21.40 15.34
CA GLU A 113 -5.67 21.17 16.76
C GLU A 113 -6.68 20.04 17.00
N GLY A 114 -6.45 19.21 18.02
CA GLY A 114 -7.32 18.10 18.40
C GLY A 114 -7.39 16.94 17.40
N ILE A 115 -6.48 16.90 16.44
CA ILE A 115 -6.47 15.81 15.45
C ILE A 115 -6.14 14.47 16.07
N ARG A 116 -6.87 13.44 15.64
CA ARG A 116 -6.51 12.02 15.78
C ARG A 116 -6.49 11.41 14.39
N SER A 117 -5.47 10.62 14.09
CA SER A 117 -5.33 10.00 12.76
C SER A 117 -4.73 8.61 12.81
N LYS A 118 -5.06 7.83 11.80
CA LYS A 118 -4.38 6.58 11.43
C LYS A 118 -3.59 6.83 10.17
N THR A 119 -2.33 6.42 10.18
CA THR A 119 -1.39 6.75 9.09
C THR A 119 -0.54 5.56 8.71
N LEU A 120 -0.32 5.40 7.42
CA LEU A 120 0.67 4.51 6.82
C LEU A 120 1.61 5.38 5.99
N LEU A 121 2.91 5.36 6.31
CA LEU A 121 3.96 5.72 5.36
C LEU A 121 4.45 4.43 4.71
N ILE A 122 4.39 4.35 3.41
CA ILE A 122 4.88 3.20 2.66
C ILE A 122 5.94 3.64 1.66
N ASP A 123 7.10 2.99 1.72
CA ASP A 123 8.18 3.18 0.75
C ASP A 123 7.72 2.76 -0.66
N ASN A 124 8.17 3.50 -1.66
CA ASN A 124 7.80 3.24 -3.05
C ASN A 124 8.24 1.83 -3.52
N SER A 125 9.36 1.33 -3.03
CA SER A 125 9.84 -0.01 -3.37
C SER A 125 8.87 -1.12 -2.93
N GLU A 126 8.20 -0.93 -1.78
CA GLU A 126 7.18 -1.87 -1.32
C GLU A 126 5.93 -1.84 -2.23
N ILE A 127 5.47 -0.65 -2.61
CA ILE A 127 4.35 -0.54 -3.58
C ILE A 127 4.73 -1.17 -4.92
N LEU A 128 5.95 -0.91 -5.43
CA LEU A 128 6.43 -1.49 -6.69
C LEU A 128 6.48 -3.01 -6.63
N LYS A 129 6.91 -3.59 -5.51
CA LYS A 129 6.95 -5.03 -5.29
C LYS A 129 5.54 -5.65 -5.43
N TYR A 130 4.55 -5.12 -4.73
CA TYR A 130 3.17 -5.62 -4.81
C TYR A 130 2.55 -5.39 -6.18
N LEU A 131 2.78 -4.23 -6.78
CA LEU A 131 2.28 -3.91 -8.12
C LEU A 131 2.90 -4.84 -9.17
N THR A 132 4.20 -5.18 -9.06
CA THR A 132 4.88 -6.16 -9.91
C THR A 132 4.26 -7.56 -9.77
N LEU A 133 3.91 -7.97 -8.55
CA LEU A 133 3.23 -9.25 -8.32
C LEU A 133 1.85 -9.30 -9.00
N ILE A 134 1.09 -8.22 -8.91
CA ILE A 134 -0.24 -8.12 -9.54
C ILE A 134 -0.12 -8.10 -11.07
N LEU A 135 0.79 -7.30 -11.62
CA LEU A 135 0.94 -7.12 -13.06
C LEU A 135 1.69 -8.28 -13.74
N GLY A 136 2.51 -9.02 -12.99
CA GLY A 136 3.40 -10.05 -13.52
C GLY A 136 4.64 -9.50 -14.23
N HIS A 137 4.90 -8.20 -14.16
CA HIS A 137 6.08 -7.50 -14.70
C HIS A 137 6.30 -6.18 -13.95
N GLU A 138 7.48 -5.61 -14.06
CA GLU A 138 7.78 -4.31 -13.47
C GLU A 138 6.89 -3.19 -14.05
N PRO A 139 6.33 -2.31 -13.21
CA PRO A 139 5.57 -1.15 -13.64
C PRO A 139 6.41 -0.21 -14.51
N LYS A 140 5.84 0.28 -15.60
CA LYS A 140 6.54 1.20 -16.55
C LYS A 140 6.70 2.62 -16.01
N ALA A 141 5.91 3.00 -15.03
CA ALA A 141 5.91 4.33 -14.44
C ALA A 141 5.52 4.26 -12.96
N ARG A 142 5.92 5.28 -12.20
CA ARG A 142 5.49 5.44 -10.82
C ARG A 142 3.97 5.51 -10.72
N ILE A 143 3.40 4.81 -9.75
CA ILE A 143 1.97 4.89 -9.47
C ILE A 143 1.60 6.31 -9.05
N ARG A 144 0.43 6.78 -9.48
CA ARG A 144 -0.17 8.04 -9.05
C ARG A 144 -1.54 7.74 -8.49
N PHE A 145 -1.74 8.04 -7.23
CA PHE A 145 -3.05 7.97 -6.61
C PHE A 145 -3.85 9.23 -6.92
N HIS A 146 -5.13 9.06 -7.21
CA HIS A 146 -6.04 10.16 -7.40
C HIS A 146 -6.81 10.41 -6.12
N ASN A 147 -6.79 11.65 -5.63
CA ASN A 147 -7.57 12.07 -4.46
C ASN A 147 -9.07 12.12 -4.82
N SER A 148 -9.63 10.97 -5.15
CA SER A 148 -11.05 10.79 -5.40
C SER A 148 -11.80 10.63 -4.09
N LYS A 149 -13.12 10.87 -4.13
CA LYS A 149 -13.97 10.57 -3.01
C LYS A 149 -13.91 9.07 -2.70
N VAL A 150 -13.51 8.75 -1.49
CA VAL A 150 -13.46 7.38 -0.96
C VAL A 150 -14.76 7.13 -0.19
N GLU A 151 -15.36 5.97 -0.35
CA GLU A 151 -16.60 5.63 0.36
C GLU A 151 -16.34 5.41 1.86
N THR A 152 -17.36 5.70 2.68
CA THR A 152 -17.23 5.62 4.15
C THR A 152 -16.79 4.25 4.63
N TRP A 153 -17.24 3.17 3.98
CA TRP A 153 -16.85 1.81 4.34
C TRP A 153 -15.37 1.53 4.04
N GLU A 154 -14.83 2.09 2.97
CA GLU A 154 -13.40 1.97 2.61
C GLU A 154 -12.52 2.65 3.66
N ILE A 155 -12.91 3.85 4.10
CA ILE A 155 -12.23 4.57 5.18
C ILE A 155 -12.23 3.72 6.46
N GLN A 156 -13.38 3.15 6.82
CA GLN A 156 -13.48 2.31 8.02
C GLN A 156 -12.64 1.02 7.91
N HIS A 157 -12.57 0.41 6.71
CA HIS A 157 -11.71 -0.75 6.48
C HIS A 157 -10.24 -0.41 6.64
N PHE A 158 -9.78 0.71 6.09
CA PHE A 158 -8.40 1.18 6.28
C PHE A 158 -8.07 1.40 7.76
N ILE A 159 -8.96 2.08 8.51
CA ILE A 159 -8.80 2.31 9.95
C ILE A 159 -8.71 0.98 10.71
N ASN A 160 -9.54 0.00 10.36
CA ASN A 160 -9.56 -1.32 10.99
C ASN A 160 -8.28 -2.11 10.69
N LEU A 161 -7.79 -2.09 9.45
CA LEU A 161 -6.52 -2.73 9.06
C LEU A 161 -5.34 -2.16 9.85
N ILE A 162 -5.21 -0.83 9.92
CA ILE A 162 -4.19 -0.14 10.73
C ILE A 162 -4.30 -0.56 12.21
N SER A 163 -5.51 -0.58 12.75
CA SER A 163 -5.75 -0.90 14.16
C SER A 163 -5.42 -2.35 14.47
N MET A 164 -5.78 -3.26 13.57
CA MET A 164 -5.45 -4.69 13.69
C MET A 164 -3.94 -4.91 13.63
N PHE A 165 -3.25 -4.26 12.69
CA PHE A 165 -1.79 -4.33 12.57
C PHE A 165 -1.10 -3.86 13.86
N LEU A 166 -1.43 -2.66 14.36
CA LEU A 166 -0.83 -2.12 15.58
C LEU A 166 -1.15 -2.99 16.82
N THR A 167 -2.38 -3.48 16.94
CA THR A 167 -2.76 -4.40 18.03
C THR A 167 -1.97 -5.70 17.98
N TYR A 168 -1.76 -6.23 16.78
CA TYR A 168 -0.99 -7.44 16.58
C TYR A 168 0.47 -7.23 17.01
N VAL A 169 1.16 -6.23 16.45
CA VAL A 169 2.58 -5.98 16.75
C VAL A 169 2.84 -5.59 18.21
N ARG A 170 1.91 -4.88 18.85
CA ARG A 170 1.97 -4.54 20.29
C ARG A 170 2.00 -5.76 21.18
N ASN A 171 1.17 -6.74 20.89
CA ASN A 171 0.97 -7.92 21.76
C ASN A 171 1.97 -9.03 21.46
N SER A 172 2.79 -8.87 20.44
CA SER A 172 3.58 -9.95 19.91
C SER A 172 5.02 -9.97 20.42
N LYS A 173 5.24 -10.40 21.66
CA LYS A 173 6.59 -10.81 22.09
C LYS A 173 7.13 -12.03 21.33
N ILE A 174 6.29 -12.75 20.58
CA ILE A 174 6.61 -14.02 19.88
C ILE A 174 5.82 -14.13 18.57
N SER A 175 5.45 -13.01 17.92
CA SER A 175 4.62 -13.12 16.73
C SER A 175 5.44 -13.51 15.51
N PRO A 176 4.98 -14.50 14.74
CA PRO A 176 5.58 -14.79 13.45
C PRO A 176 5.55 -13.54 12.57
N LYS A 177 6.70 -13.14 12.08
CA LYS A 177 6.84 -12.04 11.10
C LYS A 177 5.87 -12.20 9.94
N SER A 178 5.59 -13.44 9.52
CA SER A 178 4.66 -13.78 8.44
C SER A 178 3.26 -13.20 8.62
N VAL A 179 2.76 -13.05 9.84
CA VAL A 179 1.43 -12.45 10.08
C VAL A 179 1.49 -10.93 9.90
N ALA A 180 2.54 -10.27 10.39
CA ALA A 180 2.74 -8.85 10.16
C ALA A 180 2.92 -8.55 8.66
N ASP A 181 3.69 -9.37 7.95
CA ASP A 181 3.85 -9.28 6.49
C ASP A 181 2.49 -9.42 5.77
N SER A 182 1.64 -10.39 6.17
CA SER A 182 0.31 -10.57 5.58
C SER A 182 -0.64 -9.40 5.86
N LEU A 183 -0.54 -8.79 7.04
CA LEU A 183 -1.32 -7.59 7.36
C LEU A 183 -0.86 -6.38 6.54
N MET A 184 0.45 -6.23 6.32
CA MET A 184 0.99 -5.21 5.40
C MET A 184 0.56 -5.46 3.96
N GLU A 185 0.62 -6.70 3.49
CA GLU A 185 0.10 -7.07 2.17
C GLU A 185 -1.37 -6.68 2.03
N SER A 186 -2.18 -6.90 3.05
CA SER A 186 -3.58 -6.49 3.08
C SER A 186 -3.76 -4.98 3.01
N LEU A 187 -2.92 -4.19 3.71
CA LEU A 187 -2.94 -2.72 3.64
C LEU A 187 -2.58 -2.21 2.25
N VAL A 188 -1.50 -2.72 1.65
CA VAL A 188 -1.07 -2.33 0.31
C VAL A 188 -2.08 -2.78 -0.74
N GLY A 189 -2.56 -4.01 -0.64
CA GLY A 189 -3.61 -4.55 -1.50
C GLY A 189 -4.87 -3.69 -1.45
N PHE A 190 -5.30 -3.28 -0.24
CA PHE A 190 -6.42 -2.36 -0.08
C PHE A 190 -6.21 -1.06 -0.87
N LEU A 191 -5.04 -0.43 -0.77
CA LEU A 191 -4.75 0.81 -1.51
C LEU A 191 -4.77 0.62 -3.01
N LEU A 192 -4.16 -0.45 -3.52
CA LEU A 192 -4.05 -0.70 -4.96
C LEU A 192 -5.41 -1.03 -5.61
N HIS A 193 -6.32 -1.69 -4.89
CA HIS A 193 -7.59 -2.15 -5.42
C HIS A 193 -8.77 -1.20 -5.15
N ASN A 194 -8.77 -0.49 -4.01
CA ASN A 194 -9.91 0.34 -3.62
C ASN A 194 -9.68 1.83 -3.84
N VAL A 195 -8.41 2.28 -3.94
CA VAL A 195 -8.13 3.69 -4.20
C VAL A 195 -7.78 3.88 -5.67
N SER A 196 -8.51 4.79 -6.33
CA SER A 196 -8.27 5.13 -7.74
C SER A 196 -6.82 5.56 -7.97
N ASN A 197 -6.17 4.91 -8.93
CA ASN A 197 -4.76 5.16 -9.24
C ASN A 197 -4.49 4.93 -10.74
N SER A 198 -3.29 5.30 -11.21
CA SER A 198 -2.89 5.20 -12.61
C SER A 198 -2.83 3.76 -13.17
N TYR A 199 -2.93 2.75 -12.31
CA TYR A 199 -2.94 1.32 -12.68
C TYR A 199 -4.29 0.64 -12.46
N THR A 200 -5.33 1.36 -11.98
CA THR A 200 -6.64 0.77 -11.63
C THR A 200 -7.23 -0.06 -12.77
N SER A 201 -7.23 0.44 -14.00
CA SER A 201 -7.78 -0.30 -15.15
C SER A 201 -7.00 -1.58 -15.42
N ILE A 202 -5.68 -1.52 -15.38
CA ILE A 202 -4.80 -2.67 -15.64
C ILE A 202 -4.95 -3.72 -14.53
N ILE A 203 -5.01 -3.27 -13.25
CA ILE A 203 -5.24 -4.15 -12.10
C ILE A 203 -6.58 -4.89 -12.27
N THR A 204 -7.66 -4.15 -12.53
CA THR A 204 -9.00 -4.71 -12.73
C THR A 204 -9.06 -5.72 -13.90
N GLU A 205 -8.39 -5.40 -15.01
CA GLU A 205 -8.29 -6.33 -16.14
C GLU A 205 -7.51 -7.58 -15.75
N THR A 206 -6.36 -7.43 -15.09
CA THR A 206 -5.53 -8.55 -14.66
C THR A 206 -6.29 -9.48 -13.74
N GLU A 207 -7.09 -8.96 -12.81
CA GLU A 207 -7.93 -9.76 -11.91
C GLU A 207 -9.03 -10.54 -12.64
N LYS A 208 -9.64 -9.93 -13.66
CA LYS A 208 -10.63 -10.64 -14.50
C LYS A 208 -10.02 -11.88 -15.18
N TYR A 209 -8.72 -11.79 -15.53
CA TYR A 209 -7.97 -12.87 -16.16
C TYR A 209 -7.31 -13.84 -15.16
N GLN A 210 -7.11 -13.40 -13.88
CA GLN A 210 -6.52 -14.24 -12.83
C GLN A 210 -7.50 -15.25 -12.20
N LYS A 211 -8.75 -15.33 -12.62
CA LYS A 211 -9.72 -16.36 -12.18
C LYS A 211 -9.37 -17.78 -12.62
N THR A 212 -8.20 -17.95 -13.24
CA THR A 212 -7.69 -19.27 -13.62
C THR A 212 -7.34 -20.07 -12.37
N THR A 213 -8.03 -21.17 -12.16
CA THR A 213 -7.78 -22.07 -11.04
C THR A 213 -6.66 -23.07 -11.38
N PRO A 214 -6.00 -23.71 -10.37
CA PRO A 214 -5.09 -24.83 -10.65
C PRO A 214 -5.74 -25.94 -11.46
N TYR A 215 -7.06 -26.14 -11.31
CA TYR A 215 -7.85 -27.10 -12.08
C TYR A 215 -7.89 -26.73 -13.57
N ASP A 216 -8.13 -25.46 -13.92
CA ASP A 216 -8.19 -25.01 -15.31
C ASP A 216 -6.85 -25.23 -16.02
N ILE A 217 -5.74 -24.96 -15.31
CA ILE A 217 -4.38 -25.18 -15.84
C ILE A 217 -4.05 -26.67 -15.97
N LYS A 218 -4.49 -27.50 -15.01
CA LYS A 218 -4.34 -28.96 -15.10
C LYS A 218 -5.11 -29.48 -16.29
N HIS A 219 -6.36 -29.07 -16.44
CA HIS A 219 -7.25 -29.48 -17.54
C HIS A 219 -6.71 -29.05 -18.92
N ALA A 220 -6.17 -27.81 -19.00
CA ALA A 220 -5.49 -27.34 -20.21
C ALA A 220 -4.23 -28.16 -20.53
N ALA A 221 -3.43 -28.50 -19.52
CA ALA A 221 -2.22 -29.30 -19.70
C ALA A 221 -2.55 -30.74 -20.18
N GLU A 222 -3.54 -31.39 -19.54
CA GLU A 222 -4.02 -32.70 -19.94
C GLU A 222 -4.55 -32.72 -21.39
N PHE A 223 -5.26 -31.65 -21.78
CA PHE A 223 -5.73 -31.51 -23.18
C PHE A 223 -4.55 -31.37 -24.15
N MET A 224 -3.53 -30.56 -23.81
CA MET A 224 -2.34 -30.43 -24.65
C MET A 224 -1.57 -31.74 -24.78
N GLU A 225 -1.40 -32.49 -23.67
CA GLU A 225 -0.72 -33.79 -23.64
C GLU A 225 -1.45 -34.90 -24.43
N SER A 226 -2.80 -34.85 -24.41
CA SER A 226 -3.63 -35.85 -25.11
C SER A 226 -3.91 -35.50 -26.57
N ASN A 227 -3.64 -34.28 -27.01
CA ASN A 227 -3.97 -33.82 -28.36
C ASN A 227 -2.77 -33.94 -29.30
N THR A 228 -2.89 -34.79 -30.31
CA THR A 228 -1.83 -35.02 -31.32
C THR A 228 -1.95 -34.11 -32.54
N ASN A 229 -2.85 -33.14 -32.54
CA ASN A 229 -3.03 -32.24 -33.68
C ASN A 229 -1.83 -31.26 -33.79
N PRO A 230 -1.02 -31.33 -34.89
CA PRO A 230 0.14 -30.44 -35.06
C PRO A 230 -0.23 -28.94 -35.23
N ASP A 231 -1.49 -28.66 -35.58
CA ASP A 231 -2.00 -27.30 -35.78
C ASP A 231 -2.66 -26.74 -34.52
N LEU A 232 -2.56 -27.41 -33.37
CA LEU A 232 -3.12 -26.97 -32.12
C LEU A 232 -2.52 -25.60 -31.74
N THR A 233 -3.42 -24.62 -31.55
CA THR A 233 -3.02 -23.27 -31.14
C THR A 233 -3.24 -23.05 -29.65
N ILE A 234 -2.52 -22.08 -29.07
CA ILE A 234 -2.74 -21.61 -27.68
C ILE A 234 -4.20 -21.12 -27.52
N GLY A 235 -4.80 -20.58 -28.58
CA GLY A 235 -6.20 -20.16 -28.62
C GLY A 235 -7.16 -21.33 -28.43
N ASP A 236 -6.89 -22.45 -29.08
CA ASP A 236 -7.73 -23.66 -28.96
C ASP A 236 -7.65 -24.22 -27.54
N VAL A 237 -6.48 -24.28 -26.96
CA VAL A 237 -6.25 -24.72 -25.57
C VAL A 237 -7.00 -23.80 -24.57
N ALA A 238 -6.91 -22.50 -24.77
CA ALA A 238 -7.61 -21.53 -23.95
C ALA A 238 -9.14 -21.67 -24.05
N THR A 239 -9.65 -21.85 -25.28
CA THR A 239 -11.07 -22.10 -25.55
C THR A 239 -11.55 -23.39 -24.89
N PHE A 240 -10.76 -24.47 -25.01
CA PHE A 240 -11.06 -25.75 -24.36
C PHE A 240 -11.15 -25.65 -22.85
N ALA A 241 -10.17 -24.92 -22.23
CA ALA A 241 -10.15 -24.72 -20.79
C ALA A 241 -11.17 -23.66 -20.31
N GLY A 242 -11.91 -22.99 -21.21
CA GLY A 242 -12.90 -21.97 -20.89
C GLY A 242 -12.28 -20.65 -20.32
N ILE A 243 -11.02 -20.39 -20.65
CA ILE A 243 -10.27 -19.24 -20.17
C ILE A 243 -9.65 -18.43 -21.32
N SER A 244 -9.22 -17.20 -21.05
CA SER A 244 -8.51 -16.42 -22.08
C SER A 244 -7.09 -16.93 -22.31
N VAL A 245 -6.52 -16.68 -23.51
CA VAL A 245 -5.12 -16.99 -23.83
C VAL A 245 -4.15 -16.38 -22.79
N ARG A 246 -4.43 -15.16 -22.36
CA ARG A 246 -3.63 -14.46 -21.33
C ARG A 246 -3.73 -15.16 -19.98
N SER A 247 -4.94 -15.57 -19.56
CA SER A 247 -5.18 -16.35 -18.35
C SER A 247 -4.42 -17.68 -18.37
N LEU A 248 -4.45 -18.36 -19.51
CA LEU A 248 -3.73 -19.60 -19.73
C LEU A 248 -2.22 -19.40 -19.56
N GLN A 249 -1.63 -18.38 -20.22
CA GLN A 249 -0.19 -18.05 -20.12
C GLN A 249 0.23 -17.72 -18.69
N VAL A 250 -0.55 -16.87 -17.98
CA VAL A 250 -0.29 -16.49 -16.58
C VAL A 250 -0.42 -17.70 -15.67
N GLY A 251 -1.45 -18.53 -15.87
CA GLY A 251 -1.69 -19.75 -15.09
C GLY A 251 -0.58 -20.78 -15.25
N PHE A 252 -0.12 -21.04 -16.47
CA PHE A 252 1.01 -21.95 -16.71
C PHE A 252 2.30 -21.46 -16.05
N LYS A 253 2.61 -20.15 -16.14
CA LYS A 253 3.76 -19.56 -15.44
C LYS A 253 3.63 -19.71 -13.93
N ARG A 254 2.44 -19.47 -13.36
CA ARG A 254 2.17 -19.49 -11.91
C ARG A 254 2.16 -20.91 -11.33
N TYR A 255 1.49 -21.86 -11.99
CA TYR A 255 1.23 -23.19 -11.42
C TYR A 255 2.14 -24.28 -11.95
N LYS A 256 2.75 -24.09 -13.13
CA LYS A 256 3.67 -25.05 -13.76
C LYS A 256 5.08 -24.51 -13.91
N ASN A 257 5.31 -23.21 -13.59
CA ASN A 257 6.58 -22.52 -13.81
C ASN A 257 7.09 -22.59 -15.25
N MET A 258 6.15 -22.65 -16.22
CA MET A 258 6.42 -22.82 -17.64
C MET A 258 5.88 -21.65 -18.43
N THR A 259 6.64 -21.22 -19.47
CA THR A 259 6.17 -20.21 -20.43
C THR A 259 5.64 -20.91 -21.67
N LEU A 260 4.40 -20.59 -22.07
CA LEU A 260 3.77 -21.13 -23.28
C LEU A 260 4.34 -20.41 -24.54
N ASN A 261 5.52 -20.84 -25.03
CA ASN A 261 6.08 -20.42 -26.32
C ASN A 261 6.02 -21.58 -27.30
N ARG A 262 5.74 -21.32 -28.61
CA ARG A 262 5.81 -22.37 -29.64
C ARG A 262 7.25 -22.89 -29.80
N PRO A 263 7.46 -24.18 -30.11
CA PRO A 263 6.55 -25.30 -30.36
C PRO A 263 6.46 -26.29 -29.17
N TRP A 264 5.28 -26.86 -28.94
CA TRP A 264 4.94 -27.79 -27.85
C TRP A 264 5.16 -29.27 -28.17
N PHE A 265 5.66 -29.60 -29.33
CA PHE A 265 5.90 -31.01 -29.71
C PHE A 265 7.38 -31.32 -29.67
N PRO A 266 7.75 -32.50 -29.05
CA PRO A 266 9.16 -32.95 -29.03
C PRO A 266 9.67 -33.27 -30.41
#